data_fb276565a085aa2f80bc075e4e244eeb
#
_entry.id   fb276565a085aa2f80bc075e4e244eeb
#
_cell.length_a   1.000
_cell.length_b   1.000
_cell.length_c   1.000
_cell.angle_alpha   90.00
_cell.angle_beta   90.00
_cell.angle_gamma   90.00
#
_symmetry.space_group_name_H-M   'P 1'
#
loop_
_entity.id
_entity.type
_entity.pdbx_description
1 polymer ?
#
loop_
_entity_poly.entity_id
_entity_poly.type
_entity_poly.pdbx_seq_one_letter_code
_entity_poly.pdbx_strand_id
1 'polypeptide(L)'
;NRAYAQPAWTVDLLGKQKKPDKFENRKLGSEKMADKKFTPVRHLFQNTYTHYNYYYNANNKINAVIERAKIAQVDNYSQLLPFYPYSLESTSSQATELDSVILKATAGILLHDLRNDWVDNMYLLMGKAYFFRKEYDSAAATFQFINYNLYPRKKRNEDDDKIVGTNYEANKGTISIANKEKQNLLQKVAAKPPSRNDALIWLVRTLIEQEEYGAAAGLIKTLQ
;
A
#
# COMPACT_ATOMS: atom_id res chain seq x y z
N ASN A 1 1.85 0.50 24.49
CA ASN A 1 1.93 -0.75 23.69
C ASN A 1 0.82 -0.72 22.66
N ARG A 2 1.11 -0.24 21.45
CA ARG A 2 0.19 -0.33 20.32
C ARG A 2 0.58 -1.59 19.54
N ALA A 3 -0.21 -2.64 19.68
CA ALA A 3 -0.22 -3.71 18.72
C ALA A 3 -0.75 -3.11 17.41
N TYR A 4 0.07 -3.07 16.37
CA TYR A 4 -0.40 -2.81 15.02
C TYR A 4 -1.19 -4.04 14.62
N ALA A 5 -2.51 -3.98 14.77
CA ALA A 5 -3.38 -5.04 14.29
C ALA A 5 -3.25 -5.09 12.77
N GLN A 6 -2.88 -6.25 12.26
CA GLN A 6 -2.96 -6.49 10.82
C GLN A 6 -4.42 -6.43 10.40
N PRO A 7 -4.75 -5.83 9.26
CA PRO A 7 -6.12 -5.87 8.76
C PRO A 7 -6.55 -7.32 8.60
N ALA A 8 -7.75 -7.65 9.04
CA ALA A 8 -8.29 -9.03 8.97
C ALA A 8 -8.22 -9.61 7.55
N TRP A 9 -8.33 -8.78 6.52
CA TRP A 9 -8.28 -9.19 5.13
C TRP A 9 -6.86 -9.58 4.61
N THR A 10 -5.76 -9.10 5.22
CA THR A 10 -4.42 -9.60 4.86
C THR A 10 -4.21 -11.05 5.28
N VAL A 11 -4.99 -11.50 6.26
CA VAL A 11 -5.02 -12.89 6.70
C VAL A 11 -5.90 -13.72 5.77
N ASP A 12 -7.00 -13.15 5.24
CA ASP A 12 -7.91 -13.83 4.30
C ASP A 12 -7.29 -14.09 2.93
N LEU A 13 -6.34 -13.30 2.48
CA LEU A 13 -5.59 -13.54 1.24
C LEU A 13 -4.75 -14.83 1.27
N LEU A 14 -4.30 -15.21 2.45
CA LEU A 14 -3.69 -16.52 2.72
C LEU A 14 -4.74 -17.54 3.19
N GLY A 15 -5.97 -17.09 3.40
CA GLY A 15 -6.91 -17.65 4.36
C GLY A 15 -7.84 -18.72 3.86
N LYS A 16 -7.75 -19.22 2.66
CA LYS A 16 -8.40 -20.51 2.36
C LYS A 16 -7.48 -21.71 2.63
N GLN A 17 -6.21 -21.47 2.89
CA GLN A 17 -5.33 -22.52 3.41
C GLN A 17 -5.31 -22.42 4.93
N LYS A 18 -6.17 -23.22 5.60
CA LYS A 18 -6.03 -23.48 7.02
C LYS A 18 -4.55 -23.79 7.31
N LYS A 19 -3.97 -23.02 8.24
CA LYS A 19 -2.66 -23.33 8.78
C LYS A 19 -2.65 -24.81 9.16
N PRO A 20 -1.70 -25.62 8.71
CA PRO A 20 -1.63 -27.01 9.15
C PRO A 20 -1.61 -27.04 10.69
N ASP A 21 -2.35 -27.96 11.31
CA ASP A 21 -2.56 -28.04 12.76
C ASP A 21 -1.25 -27.98 13.56
N LYS A 22 -0.16 -28.52 12.97
CA LYS A 22 1.21 -28.45 13.52
C LYS A 22 1.73 -27.02 13.72
N PHE A 23 1.18 -26.04 13.01
CA PHE A 23 1.63 -24.64 13.02
C PHE A 23 0.57 -23.68 13.55
N GLU A 24 -0.59 -24.18 13.98
CA GLU A 24 -1.73 -23.35 14.41
C GLU A 24 -1.33 -22.37 15.53
N ASN A 25 -0.55 -22.82 16.49
CA ASN A 25 -0.06 -22.05 17.65
C ASN A 25 1.28 -21.34 17.39
N ARG A 26 1.81 -21.36 16.17
CA ARG A 26 3.09 -20.74 15.86
C ARG A 26 2.91 -19.25 15.58
N LYS A 27 3.47 -18.40 16.46
CA LYS A 27 3.50 -16.94 16.27
C LYS A 27 4.19 -16.58 14.95
N LEU A 28 3.62 -15.60 14.23
CA LEU A 28 4.23 -15.01 13.03
C LEU A 28 5.57 -14.34 13.35
N GLY A 29 6.41 -14.16 12.34
CA GLY A 29 7.70 -13.48 12.49
C GLY A 29 7.54 -12.07 13.05
N SER A 30 6.60 -11.29 12.52
CA SER A 30 6.26 -9.94 12.98
C SER A 30 5.82 -9.90 14.45
N GLU A 31 4.98 -10.84 14.89
CA GLU A 31 4.52 -10.96 16.29
C GLU A 31 5.69 -11.26 17.24
N LYS A 32 6.55 -12.22 16.87
CA LYS A 32 7.76 -12.55 17.67
C LYS A 32 8.72 -11.37 17.79
N MET A 33 8.68 -10.49 16.80
CA MET A 33 9.54 -9.32 16.75
C MET A 33 8.98 -8.14 17.55
N ALA A 34 7.65 -8.05 17.69
CA ALA A 34 6.99 -7.00 18.46
C ALA A 34 7.45 -6.95 19.93
N ASP A 35 7.69 -8.12 20.54
CA ASP A 35 8.11 -8.25 21.93
C ASP A 35 9.60 -7.87 22.17
N LYS A 36 10.39 -7.73 21.11
CA LYS A 36 11.81 -7.46 21.22
C LYS A 36 12.10 -5.94 21.20
N LYS A 37 13.14 -5.49 21.90
CA LYS A 37 13.60 -4.10 21.83
C LYS A 37 13.99 -3.74 20.40
N PHE A 38 13.48 -2.61 19.90
CA PHE A 38 13.80 -2.10 18.57
C PHE A 38 14.99 -1.14 18.64
N THR A 39 16.20 -1.72 18.62
CA THR A 39 17.45 -0.97 18.67
C THR A 39 17.80 -0.36 17.30
N PRO A 40 18.65 0.71 17.23
CA PRO A 40 19.06 1.30 15.95
C PRO A 40 19.73 0.29 14.99
N VAL A 41 20.54 -0.61 15.53
CA VAL A 41 21.18 -1.68 14.74
C VAL A 41 20.13 -2.61 14.15
N ARG A 42 19.15 -3.03 14.93
CA ARG A 42 18.04 -3.85 14.47
C ARG A 42 17.18 -3.13 13.43
N HIS A 43 16.92 -1.84 13.63
CA HIS A 43 16.21 -1.00 12.67
C HIS A 43 16.92 -0.99 11.31
N LEU A 44 18.23 -0.77 11.31
CA LEU A 44 19.05 -0.78 10.09
C LEU A 44 18.95 -2.12 9.35
N PHE A 45 19.15 -3.26 10.07
CA PHE A 45 19.07 -4.58 9.45
C PHE A 45 17.67 -4.90 8.93
N GLN A 46 16.62 -4.58 9.68
CA GLN A 46 15.25 -4.81 9.26
C GLN A 46 14.90 -3.98 8.02
N ASN A 47 15.28 -2.70 7.99
CA ASN A 47 15.08 -1.82 6.85
C ASN A 47 15.82 -2.33 5.61
N THR A 48 17.08 -2.66 5.74
CA THR A 48 17.90 -3.16 4.62
C THR A 48 17.31 -4.45 4.06
N TYR A 49 16.97 -5.39 4.93
CA TYR A 49 16.44 -6.69 4.51
C TYR A 49 15.06 -6.56 3.86
N THR A 50 14.16 -5.77 4.43
CA THR A 50 12.82 -5.53 3.88
C THR A 50 12.92 -4.80 2.54
N HIS A 51 13.79 -3.80 2.44
CA HIS A 51 14.00 -3.05 1.20
C HIS A 51 14.45 -3.96 0.06
N TYR A 52 15.60 -4.61 0.20
CA TYR A 52 16.22 -5.31 -0.93
C TYR A 52 15.55 -6.63 -1.27
N ASN A 53 15.12 -7.42 -0.27
CA ASN A 53 14.57 -8.74 -0.55
C ASN A 53 13.09 -8.73 -0.90
N TYR A 54 12.33 -7.77 -0.37
CA TYR A 54 10.87 -7.75 -0.59
C TYR A 54 10.44 -6.57 -1.44
N TYR A 55 10.67 -5.33 -0.97
CA TYR A 55 10.21 -4.15 -1.68
C TYR A 55 10.80 -4.06 -3.08
N TYR A 56 12.12 -4.08 -3.22
CA TYR A 56 12.80 -3.94 -4.50
C TYR A 56 12.36 -5.01 -5.52
N ASN A 57 12.29 -6.27 -5.09
CA ASN A 57 11.86 -7.36 -5.94
C ASN A 57 10.38 -7.27 -6.33
N ALA A 58 9.50 -6.83 -5.41
CA ALA A 58 8.09 -6.63 -5.70
C ALA A 58 7.89 -5.44 -6.64
N ASN A 59 8.61 -4.33 -6.40
CA ASN A 59 8.55 -3.13 -7.24
C ASN A 59 9.05 -3.40 -8.67
N ASN A 60 10.13 -4.15 -8.82
CA ASN A 60 10.61 -4.53 -10.15
C ASN A 60 9.60 -5.39 -10.91
N LYS A 61 8.91 -6.32 -10.22
CA LYS A 61 7.88 -7.13 -10.86
C LYS A 61 6.69 -6.29 -11.33
N ILE A 62 6.17 -5.39 -10.49
CA ILE A 62 5.04 -4.54 -10.88
C ILE A 62 5.43 -3.60 -12.04
N ASN A 63 6.64 -3.06 -12.03
CA ASN A 63 7.14 -2.25 -13.14
C ASN A 63 7.25 -3.07 -14.42
N ALA A 64 7.72 -4.31 -14.36
CA ALA A 64 7.78 -5.20 -15.52
C ALA A 64 6.38 -5.51 -16.09
N VAL A 65 5.36 -5.69 -15.24
CA VAL A 65 3.96 -5.83 -15.68
C VAL A 65 3.50 -4.59 -16.44
N ILE A 66 3.77 -3.40 -15.89
CA ILE A 66 3.38 -2.13 -16.51
C ILE A 66 4.10 -1.93 -17.85
N GLU A 67 5.40 -2.20 -17.91
CA GLU A 67 6.17 -2.03 -19.14
C GLU A 67 5.69 -2.99 -20.24
N ARG A 68 5.39 -4.26 -19.92
CA ARG A 68 4.80 -5.19 -20.89
C ARG A 68 3.42 -4.72 -21.37
N ALA A 69 2.62 -4.18 -20.46
CA ALA A 69 1.30 -3.64 -20.82
C ALA A 69 1.41 -2.40 -21.72
N LYS A 70 2.42 -1.53 -21.52
CA LYS A 70 2.74 -0.41 -22.41
C LYS A 70 3.14 -0.86 -23.81
N ILE A 71 4.01 -1.86 -23.88
CA ILE A 71 4.48 -2.41 -25.18
C ILE A 71 3.31 -3.06 -25.94
N ALA A 72 2.37 -3.67 -25.23
CA ALA A 72 1.19 -4.28 -25.84
C ALA A 72 0.10 -3.27 -26.26
N GLN A 73 0.19 -2.02 -25.80
CA GLN A 73 -0.78 -0.98 -26.12
C GLN A 73 -0.66 -0.56 -27.59
N VAL A 74 -1.78 -0.57 -28.27
CA VAL A 74 -1.91 -0.02 -29.63
C VAL A 74 -2.86 1.17 -29.57
N ASP A 75 -2.36 2.34 -29.92
CA ASP A 75 -3.13 3.57 -29.92
C ASP A 75 -4.09 3.62 -31.14
N ASN A 76 -5.34 3.94 -30.87
CA ASN A 76 -6.34 4.19 -31.90
C ASN A 76 -6.57 5.70 -32.04
N TYR A 77 -5.93 6.31 -33.02
CA TYR A 77 -6.02 7.76 -33.26
C TYR A 77 -7.37 8.23 -33.80
N SER A 78 -8.32 7.33 -34.08
CA SER A 78 -9.70 7.70 -34.42
C SER A 78 -10.59 7.94 -33.21
N GLN A 79 -10.09 7.68 -32.01
CA GLN A 79 -10.77 7.84 -30.73
C GLN A 79 -9.96 8.70 -29.78
N LEU A 80 -10.60 9.16 -28.67
CA LEU A 80 -9.87 9.81 -27.59
C LEU A 80 -8.86 8.83 -27.00
N LEU A 81 -7.60 9.23 -26.99
CA LEU A 81 -6.52 8.40 -26.44
C LEU A 81 -6.66 8.27 -24.93
N PRO A 82 -6.36 7.09 -24.36
CA PRO A 82 -6.36 6.89 -22.92
C PRO A 82 -5.28 7.74 -22.25
N PHE A 83 -5.55 8.20 -21.04
CA PHE A 83 -4.59 9.00 -20.26
C PHE A 83 -3.33 8.20 -19.92
N TYR A 84 -3.47 6.91 -19.65
CA TYR A 84 -2.34 6.02 -19.37
C TYR A 84 -1.96 5.23 -20.62
N PRO A 85 -0.64 5.08 -20.92
CA PRO A 85 -0.17 4.36 -22.10
C PRO A 85 -0.23 2.83 -21.92
N TYR A 86 -1.27 2.32 -21.30
CA TYR A 86 -1.55 0.89 -21.10
C TYR A 86 -3.02 0.68 -20.73
N SER A 87 -3.55 -0.49 -21.03
CA SER A 87 -4.89 -0.90 -20.61
C SER A 87 -4.85 -1.75 -19.34
N LEU A 88 -5.91 -1.66 -18.54
CA LEU A 88 -6.05 -2.50 -17.33
C LEU A 88 -6.31 -3.97 -17.67
N GLU A 89 -6.87 -4.25 -18.86
CA GLU A 89 -7.00 -5.60 -19.40
C GLU A 89 -5.63 -6.24 -19.58
N SER A 90 -4.69 -5.50 -20.17
CA SER A 90 -3.32 -5.98 -20.40
C SER A 90 -2.55 -6.19 -19.10
N THR A 91 -2.79 -5.39 -18.07
CA THR A 91 -2.17 -5.62 -16.76
C THR A 91 -2.81 -6.79 -16.02
N SER A 92 -4.15 -6.91 -16.03
CA SER A 92 -4.87 -7.97 -15.31
C SER A 92 -4.65 -9.36 -15.92
N SER A 93 -4.37 -9.44 -17.23
CA SER A 93 -3.97 -10.70 -17.87
C SER A 93 -2.68 -11.30 -17.30
N GLN A 94 -1.86 -10.50 -16.63
CA GLN A 94 -0.62 -10.92 -15.98
C GLN A 94 -0.83 -11.25 -14.49
N ALA A 95 -1.96 -11.88 -14.15
CA ALA A 95 -2.38 -12.16 -12.78
C ALA A 95 -1.31 -12.87 -11.94
N THR A 96 -0.63 -13.89 -12.49
CA THR A 96 0.42 -14.66 -11.80
C THR A 96 1.58 -13.76 -11.31
N GLU A 97 1.97 -12.77 -12.12
CA GLU A 97 3.03 -11.83 -11.74
C GLU A 97 2.55 -10.88 -10.64
N LEU A 98 1.31 -10.41 -10.76
CA LEU A 98 0.69 -9.55 -9.74
C LEU A 98 0.47 -10.30 -8.43
N ASP A 99 0.07 -11.59 -8.45
CA ASP A 99 0.02 -12.45 -7.28
C ASP A 99 1.39 -12.57 -6.60
N SER A 100 2.44 -12.73 -7.40
CA SER A 100 3.80 -12.76 -6.86
C SER A 100 4.19 -11.44 -6.18
N VAL A 101 3.70 -10.28 -6.64
CA VAL A 101 3.89 -8.99 -5.96
C VAL A 101 3.17 -8.99 -4.62
N ILE A 102 1.89 -9.40 -4.60
CA ILE A 102 1.07 -9.46 -3.39
C ILE A 102 1.72 -10.40 -2.36
N LEU A 103 2.13 -11.60 -2.78
CA LEU A 103 2.80 -12.57 -1.89
C LEU A 103 4.11 -12.02 -1.32
N LYS A 104 4.93 -11.35 -2.12
CA LYS A 104 6.19 -10.73 -1.65
C LYS A 104 5.93 -9.60 -0.66
N ALA A 105 4.98 -8.72 -0.95
CA ALA A 105 4.59 -7.64 -0.06
C ALA A 105 4.05 -8.19 1.27
N THR A 106 3.14 -9.16 1.21
CA THR A 106 2.59 -9.83 2.39
C THR A 106 3.68 -10.52 3.20
N ALA A 107 4.60 -11.25 2.56
CA ALA A 107 5.70 -11.90 3.25
C ALA A 107 6.63 -10.88 3.93
N GLY A 108 6.92 -9.75 3.28
CA GLY A 108 7.69 -8.67 3.87
C GLY A 108 7.05 -8.08 5.13
N ILE A 109 5.72 -7.98 5.16
CA ILE A 109 4.96 -7.50 6.31
C ILE A 109 4.90 -8.56 7.43
N LEU A 110 4.57 -9.82 7.07
CA LEU A 110 4.34 -10.90 8.05
C LEU A 110 5.62 -11.43 8.71
N LEU A 111 6.74 -11.39 8.01
CA LEU A 111 8.00 -11.98 8.48
C LEU A 111 8.91 -10.99 9.20
N HIS A 112 8.67 -9.70 9.02
CA HIS A 112 9.55 -8.65 9.54
C HIS A 112 8.88 -7.80 10.63
N ASP A 113 9.71 -7.00 11.29
CA ASP A 113 9.25 -6.08 12.32
C ASP A 113 8.41 -4.96 11.68
N LEU A 114 7.16 -4.81 12.13
CA LEU A 114 6.24 -3.79 11.61
C LEU A 114 6.66 -2.34 11.92
N ARG A 115 7.70 -2.17 12.73
CA ARG A 115 8.31 -0.85 13.02
C ARG A 115 9.37 -0.43 11.99
N ASN A 116 9.65 -1.28 10.98
CA ASN A 116 10.54 -0.89 9.88
C ASN A 116 9.90 0.16 8.98
N ASP A 117 10.72 0.95 8.30
CA ASP A 117 10.28 2.10 7.51
C ASP A 117 9.63 1.73 6.17
N TRP A 118 9.65 0.47 5.76
CA TRP A 118 9.18 0.01 4.45
C TRP A 118 7.78 -0.62 4.45
N VAL A 119 7.14 -0.73 5.62
CA VAL A 119 5.83 -1.38 5.77
C VAL A 119 4.76 -0.67 4.95
N ASP A 120 4.71 0.65 5.01
CA ASP A 120 3.80 1.50 4.25
C ASP A 120 3.99 1.34 2.73
N ASN A 121 5.24 1.30 2.26
CA ASN A 121 5.56 1.07 0.86
C ASN A 121 5.19 -0.35 0.40
N MET A 122 5.27 -1.36 1.28
CA MET A 122 4.80 -2.71 0.99
C MET A 122 3.29 -2.76 0.79
N TYR A 123 2.53 -2.08 1.68
CA TYR A 123 1.08 -1.96 1.49
C TYR A 123 0.74 -1.19 0.21
N LEU A 124 1.50 -0.13 -0.11
CA LEU A 124 1.30 0.62 -1.36
C LEU A 124 1.49 -0.26 -2.60
N LEU A 125 2.55 -1.09 -2.64
CA LEU A 125 2.77 -2.05 -3.73
C LEU A 125 1.66 -3.10 -3.80
N MET A 126 1.19 -3.58 -2.67
CA MET A 126 0.09 -4.54 -2.60
C MET A 126 -1.21 -3.94 -3.14
N GLY A 127 -1.55 -2.71 -2.74
CA GLY A 127 -2.71 -1.98 -3.27
C GLY A 127 -2.61 -1.75 -4.78
N LYS A 128 -1.43 -1.38 -5.29
CA LYS A 128 -1.19 -1.25 -6.73
C LYS A 128 -1.37 -2.58 -7.47
N ALA A 129 -0.89 -3.69 -6.90
CA ALA A 129 -1.05 -5.00 -7.52
C ALA A 129 -2.53 -5.43 -7.58
N TYR A 130 -3.31 -5.19 -6.53
CA TYR A 130 -4.76 -5.39 -6.57
C TYR A 130 -5.44 -4.53 -7.63
N PHE A 131 -5.07 -3.25 -7.70
CA PHE A 131 -5.61 -2.34 -8.71
C PHE A 131 -5.36 -2.87 -10.14
N PHE A 132 -4.13 -3.28 -10.44
CA PHE A 132 -3.79 -3.83 -11.76
C PHE A 132 -4.41 -5.19 -12.05
N ARG A 133 -4.86 -5.92 -11.02
CA ARG A 133 -5.70 -7.13 -11.15
C ARG A 133 -7.17 -6.82 -11.34
N LYS A 134 -7.59 -5.56 -11.27
CA LYS A 134 -8.99 -5.10 -11.24
C LYS A 134 -9.75 -5.53 -9.97
N GLU A 135 -9.04 -5.86 -8.90
CA GLU A 135 -9.61 -6.11 -7.58
C GLU A 135 -9.73 -4.79 -6.80
N TYR A 136 -10.63 -3.94 -7.25
CA TYR A 136 -10.71 -2.55 -6.80
C TYR A 136 -11.08 -2.42 -5.33
N ASP A 137 -11.95 -3.30 -4.80
CA ASP A 137 -12.34 -3.29 -3.38
C ASP A 137 -11.12 -3.54 -2.48
N SER A 138 -10.31 -4.55 -2.82
CA SER A 138 -9.08 -4.86 -2.10
C SER A 138 -8.05 -3.74 -2.23
N ALA A 139 -7.96 -3.12 -3.40
CA ALA A 139 -7.07 -1.99 -3.64
C ALA A 139 -7.49 -0.78 -2.79
N ALA A 140 -8.77 -0.39 -2.83
CA ALA A 140 -9.31 0.73 -2.06
C ALA A 140 -9.11 0.51 -0.55
N ALA A 141 -9.45 -0.68 -0.03
CA ALA A 141 -9.24 -1.02 1.37
C ALA A 141 -7.76 -0.93 1.78
N THR A 142 -6.85 -1.37 0.90
CA THR A 142 -5.40 -1.29 1.14
C THR A 142 -4.91 0.15 1.21
N PHE A 143 -5.32 1.00 0.28
CA PHE A 143 -4.90 2.41 0.27
C PHE A 143 -5.50 3.19 1.44
N GLN A 144 -6.75 2.92 1.81
CA GLN A 144 -7.37 3.47 3.02
C GLN A 144 -6.61 3.05 4.28
N PHE A 145 -6.23 1.77 4.38
CA PHE A 145 -5.48 1.25 5.52
C PHE A 145 -4.15 1.98 5.74
N ILE A 146 -3.42 2.31 4.68
CA ILE A 146 -2.18 3.09 4.79
C ILE A 146 -2.47 4.40 5.50
N ASN A 147 -3.48 5.12 5.08
CA ASN A 147 -3.78 6.44 5.62
C ASN A 147 -4.33 6.39 7.05
N TYR A 148 -5.27 5.47 7.33
CA TYR A 148 -5.92 5.38 8.64
C TYR A 148 -5.07 4.76 9.74
N ASN A 149 -4.33 3.71 9.41
CA ASN A 149 -3.68 2.88 10.43
C ASN A 149 -2.18 3.14 10.54
N LEU A 150 -1.50 3.37 9.43
CA LEU A 150 -0.06 3.59 9.45
C LEU A 150 0.30 5.05 9.75
N TYR A 151 -0.60 5.98 9.40
CA TYR A 151 -0.45 7.40 9.70
C TYR A 151 -1.63 7.92 10.56
N PRO A 152 -1.81 7.40 11.79
CA PRO A 152 -2.89 7.87 12.64
C PRO A 152 -2.66 9.34 12.98
N ARG A 153 -3.74 10.13 12.93
CA ARG A 153 -3.73 11.54 13.29
C ARG A 153 -3.17 11.71 14.70
N LYS A 154 -2.04 12.38 14.83
CA LYS A 154 -1.55 12.84 16.12
C LYS A 154 -2.43 14.01 16.56
N LYS A 155 -2.87 14.02 17.82
CA LYS A 155 -3.70 15.09 18.42
C LYS A 155 -3.04 16.48 18.42
N ARG A 156 -1.91 16.68 17.79
CA ARG A 156 -1.07 17.87 17.89
C ARG A 156 -0.72 18.38 16.51
N ASN A 157 -1.12 19.59 16.24
CA ASN A 157 -0.95 20.44 15.06
C ASN A 157 -2.02 20.19 13.98
N GLU A 158 -3.13 20.89 14.13
CA GLU A 158 -4.21 20.98 13.15
C GLU A 158 -3.74 21.60 11.82
N ASP A 159 -2.60 22.29 11.83
CA ASP A 159 -2.08 23.04 10.67
C ASP A 159 -1.29 22.17 9.67
N ASP A 160 -0.85 20.98 10.05
CA ASP A 160 -0.01 20.13 9.21
C ASP A 160 -0.78 19.12 8.35
N ASP A 161 -2.04 18.84 8.67
CA ASP A 161 -2.86 17.83 8.00
C ASP A 161 -4.21 18.39 7.55
N LYS A 162 -4.55 18.30 6.28
CA LYS A 162 -5.90 18.56 5.79
C LYS A 162 -6.78 17.31 5.96
N ILE A 163 -7.98 17.51 6.47
CA ILE A 163 -8.96 16.44 6.65
C ILE A 163 -9.75 16.26 5.36
N VAL A 164 -9.87 15.02 4.90
CA VAL A 164 -10.61 14.63 3.71
C VAL A 164 -11.87 13.88 4.10
N GLY A 165 -13.01 14.35 3.66
CA GLY A 165 -14.32 13.74 3.91
C GLY A 165 -15.15 14.53 4.91
N THR A 166 -16.37 14.86 4.52
CA THR A 166 -17.22 15.82 5.22
C THR A 166 -18.25 15.20 6.18
N ASN A 167 -18.44 13.88 6.22
CA ASN A 167 -19.59 13.29 6.86
C ASN A 167 -19.30 12.09 7.76
N TYR A 168 -18.13 12.00 8.36
CA TYR A 168 -17.88 10.96 9.32
C TYR A 168 -17.68 11.51 10.72
N GLU A 169 -18.44 10.95 11.67
CA GLU A 169 -18.41 11.31 13.08
C GLU A 169 -16.97 11.43 13.61
N ALA A 170 -16.74 12.45 14.36
CA ALA A 170 -15.47 13.10 14.69
C ALA A 170 -14.35 12.24 15.30
N ASN A 171 -14.40 10.92 15.34
CA ASN A 171 -13.45 10.14 16.15
C ASN A 171 -12.85 8.86 15.56
N LYS A 172 -13.27 8.37 14.40
CA LYS A 172 -12.67 7.15 13.83
C LYS A 172 -12.66 7.22 12.29
N GLY A 173 -11.49 7.33 11.73
CA GLY A 173 -11.29 7.00 10.33
C GLY A 173 -11.34 8.17 9.34
N THR A 174 -10.89 9.35 9.71
CA THR A 174 -10.77 10.46 8.78
C THR A 174 -9.50 10.30 7.95
N ILE A 175 -9.64 10.26 6.63
CA ILE A 175 -8.51 10.32 5.72
C ILE A 175 -7.86 11.70 5.86
N SER A 176 -6.56 11.75 6.02
CA SER A 176 -5.81 12.99 6.12
C SER A 176 -4.66 13.03 5.12
N ILE A 177 -4.38 14.24 4.62
CA ILE A 177 -3.28 14.50 3.71
C ILE A 177 -2.16 15.12 4.51
N ALA A 178 -0.94 14.61 4.32
CA ALA A 178 0.24 15.28 4.84
C ALA A 178 0.60 16.46 3.93
N ASN A 179 0.63 17.68 4.46
CA ASN A 179 1.11 18.84 3.73
C ASN A 179 2.56 18.64 3.29
N LYS A 180 3.33 17.93 4.10
CA LYS A 180 4.70 17.54 3.80
C LYS A 180 5.00 16.19 4.45
N GLU A 181 5.33 15.20 3.66
CA GLU A 181 5.86 13.96 4.22
C GLU A 181 7.26 14.24 4.78
N LYS A 182 7.38 14.18 6.12
CA LYS A 182 8.66 14.38 6.81
C LYS A 182 9.55 13.18 6.55
N GLN A 183 10.61 13.38 5.80
CA GLN A 183 11.66 12.39 5.61
C GLN A 183 12.86 12.75 6.49
N ASN A 184 13.34 11.79 7.28
CA ASN A 184 14.60 11.92 8.00
C ASN A 184 15.78 11.98 7.00
N LEU A 185 16.90 12.58 7.38
CA LEU A 185 18.10 12.65 6.53
C LEU A 185 18.52 11.28 5.99
N LEU A 186 18.44 10.24 6.82
CA LEU A 186 18.73 8.85 6.43
C LEU A 186 17.75 8.30 5.41
N GLN A 187 16.46 8.67 5.49
CA GLN A 187 15.44 8.28 4.52
C GLN A 187 15.64 8.99 3.18
N LYS A 188 16.14 10.23 3.19
CA LYS A 188 16.52 10.93 1.95
C LYS A 188 17.70 10.25 1.25
N VAL A 189 18.68 9.78 2.02
CA VAL A 189 19.84 9.04 1.48
C VAL A 189 19.42 7.66 1.00
N ALA A 190 18.53 6.97 1.70
CA ALA A 190 18.00 5.66 1.33
C ALA A 190 16.92 5.73 0.23
N ALA A 191 16.62 6.92 -0.29
CA ALA A 191 15.65 7.15 -1.37
C ALA A 191 14.30 6.42 -1.16
N LYS A 192 13.79 6.40 0.10
CA LYS A 192 12.47 5.84 0.39
C LYS A 192 11.41 6.68 -0.34
N PRO A 193 10.64 6.08 -1.27
CA PRO A 193 9.57 6.81 -1.95
C PRO A 193 8.45 7.17 -0.98
N PRO A 194 7.71 8.26 -1.23
CA PRO A 194 6.54 8.63 -0.46
C PRO A 194 5.47 7.54 -0.58
N SER A 195 4.65 7.39 0.44
CA SER A 195 3.60 6.35 0.47
C SER A 195 2.24 6.89 0.84
N ARG A 196 2.17 7.85 1.77
CA ARG A 196 0.91 8.35 2.33
C ARG A 196 0.07 9.09 1.29
N ASN A 197 0.65 10.10 0.64
CA ASN A 197 -0.04 10.88 -0.37
C ASN A 197 -0.22 10.09 -1.66
N ASP A 198 0.75 9.27 -2.02
CA ASP A 198 0.62 8.33 -3.15
C ASP A 198 -0.55 7.37 -2.97
N ALA A 199 -0.77 6.86 -1.75
CA ALA A 199 -1.92 6.00 -1.47
C ALA A 199 -3.25 6.71 -1.70
N LEU A 200 -3.35 8.01 -1.41
CA LEU A 200 -4.56 8.80 -1.69
C LEU A 200 -4.78 9.00 -3.19
N ILE A 201 -3.73 9.27 -3.96
CA ILE A 201 -3.81 9.39 -5.41
C ILE A 201 -4.28 8.07 -6.03
N TRP A 202 -3.73 6.95 -5.57
CA TRP A 202 -4.15 5.62 -6.03
C TRP A 202 -5.57 5.26 -5.57
N LEU A 203 -5.98 5.72 -4.39
CA LEU A 203 -7.36 5.55 -3.93
C LEU A 203 -8.35 6.32 -4.84
N VAL A 204 -8.04 7.58 -5.17
CA VAL A 204 -8.86 8.36 -6.13
C VAL A 204 -8.98 7.61 -7.46
N ARG A 205 -7.86 7.11 -7.98
CA ARG A 205 -7.86 6.34 -9.23
C ARG A 205 -8.70 5.08 -9.12
N THR A 206 -8.62 4.38 -7.99
CA THR A 206 -9.42 3.17 -7.74
C THR A 206 -10.92 3.49 -7.71
N LEU A 207 -11.32 4.58 -7.04
CA LEU A 207 -12.72 5.02 -6.99
C LEU A 207 -13.26 5.42 -8.37
N ILE A 208 -12.41 5.99 -9.23
CA ILE A 208 -12.79 6.30 -10.62
C ILE A 208 -13.07 5.00 -11.40
N GLU A 209 -12.24 3.98 -11.26
CA GLU A 209 -12.45 2.68 -11.92
C GLU A 209 -13.66 1.91 -11.34
N GLN A 210 -14.08 2.21 -10.11
CA GLN A 210 -15.31 1.70 -9.49
C GLN A 210 -16.55 2.52 -9.86
N GLU A 211 -16.39 3.57 -10.68
CA GLU A 211 -17.45 4.53 -11.03
C GLU A 211 -17.97 5.34 -9.83
N GLU A 212 -17.27 5.33 -8.71
CA GLU A 212 -17.59 6.12 -7.52
C GLU A 212 -17.10 7.58 -7.66
N TYR A 213 -17.56 8.26 -8.72
CA TYR A 213 -17.09 9.60 -9.08
C TYR A 213 -17.34 10.66 -8.00
N GLY A 214 -18.41 10.52 -7.24
CA GLY A 214 -18.72 11.44 -6.12
C GLY A 214 -17.67 11.38 -5.01
N ALA A 215 -17.28 10.17 -4.61
CA ALA A 215 -16.23 9.94 -3.62
C ALA A 215 -14.87 10.39 -4.14
N ALA A 216 -14.54 10.05 -5.39
CA ALA A 216 -13.32 10.49 -6.05
C ALA A 216 -13.20 12.02 -6.12
N ALA A 217 -14.28 12.71 -6.53
CA ALA A 217 -14.31 14.17 -6.60
C ALA A 217 -14.15 14.82 -5.22
N GLY A 218 -14.76 14.26 -4.18
CA GLY A 218 -14.58 14.70 -2.80
C GLY A 218 -13.12 14.64 -2.34
N LEU A 219 -12.44 13.53 -2.65
CA LEU A 219 -11.01 13.37 -2.37
C LEU A 219 -10.14 14.36 -3.15
N ILE A 220 -10.38 14.53 -4.46
CA ILE A 220 -9.61 15.45 -5.31
C ILE A 220 -9.74 16.89 -4.81
N LYS A 221 -10.96 17.33 -4.47
CA LYS A 221 -11.20 18.69 -3.95
C LYS A 221 -10.42 18.97 -2.68
N THR A 222 -10.09 17.96 -1.92
CA THR A 222 -9.33 18.10 -0.68
C THR A 222 -7.82 18.04 -0.91
N LEU A 223 -7.38 17.47 -2.05
CA LEU A 223 -5.98 17.43 -2.48
C LEU A 223 -5.50 18.77 -3.08
N GLN A 224 -6.41 19.66 -3.46
CA GLN A 224 -6.14 21.01 -3.93
C GLN A 224 -5.95 22.00 -2.77
#